data_c543b6c947eedb3b7be094a308093077
#
_entry.id   c543b6c947eedb3b7be094a308093077
#
_cell.length_a   1.000
_cell.length_b   1.000
_cell.length_c   1.000
_cell.angle_alpha   90.00
_cell.angle_beta   90.00
_cell.angle_gamma   90.00
#
_symmetry.space_group_name_H-M   'P 1'
#
loop_
_entity.id
_entity.type
_entity.pdbx_description
1 polymer ?
#
loop_
_entity_poly.entity_id
_entity_poly.type
_entity_poly.pdbx_seq_one_letter_code
_entity_poly.pdbx_strand_id
1 'polypeptide(L)'
;MFAAAVSYGLGQISGDIHSWQILFIFVGLMTVVSAPVCYWFLDNDIPSARFLDDEDKLKAIERLRANQTGTGSRDFKMSHVWEALLEPKTWLFFGLAMCVNTTAAVTNTFGPIVVAGFGFDKYRASLLNIPFGVVQLLVIFPSSWAAHRYRIKSAFLAIIMLPVLAGSIMLYVLDRSTVAPLLTAYYFLAFVFGGNPLIVSWMISNTGGTTKKSVIMSLYNAGSSAGNIIGPLLFNQVDAPYYHSGLTKVMGITCALVAAIGLQAANLVFLNKMQEKRRVANGKPRKIKDLSMQHDYAQAAETEQEEGEGGVRLGENAFMDLTDRQNDEFVYVY
;
A
#
# COMPACT_ATOMS: atom_id res chain seq x y z
N MET A 1 -14.50 -0.23 -11.74
CA MET A 1 -15.36 -0.95 -12.69
C MET A 1 -16.80 -1.06 -12.20
N PHE A 2 -17.07 -1.82 -11.14
CA PHE A 2 -18.43 -2.02 -10.61
C PHE A 2 -19.12 -0.69 -10.25
N ALA A 3 -18.45 0.19 -9.51
CA ALA A 3 -18.97 1.51 -9.15
C ALA A 3 -19.31 2.38 -10.37
N ALA A 4 -18.48 2.34 -11.43
CA ALA A 4 -18.74 3.11 -12.66
C ALA A 4 -19.97 2.58 -13.41
N ALA A 5 -20.16 1.26 -13.47
CA ALA A 5 -21.33 0.64 -14.08
C ALA A 5 -22.62 0.96 -13.28
N VAL A 6 -22.55 0.87 -11.95
CA VAL A 6 -23.67 1.24 -11.07
C VAL A 6 -24.00 2.74 -11.19
N SER A 7 -22.99 3.61 -11.18
CA SER A 7 -23.18 5.06 -11.36
C SER A 7 -23.82 5.39 -12.71
N TYR A 8 -23.43 4.69 -13.79
CA TYR A 8 -24.03 4.85 -15.11
C TYR A 8 -25.51 4.46 -15.10
N GLY A 9 -25.84 3.28 -14.52
CA GLY A 9 -27.21 2.81 -14.45
C GLY A 9 -28.12 3.69 -13.60
N LEU A 10 -27.67 4.04 -12.38
CA LEU A 10 -28.42 4.92 -11.46
C LEU A 10 -28.51 6.35 -11.95
N GLY A 11 -27.51 6.82 -12.71
CA GLY A 11 -27.48 8.17 -13.26
C GLY A 11 -28.54 8.41 -14.37
N GLN A 12 -29.10 7.37 -14.95
CA GLN A 12 -30.16 7.46 -15.96
C GLN A 12 -31.58 7.55 -15.37
N ILE A 13 -31.71 7.33 -14.07
CA ILE A 13 -33.01 7.42 -13.40
C ILE A 13 -33.43 8.89 -13.34
N SER A 14 -34.51 9.22 -14.02
CA SER A 14 -35.14 10.54 -14.00
C SER A 14 -36.35 10.51 -13.05
N GLY A 15 -36.42 11.50 -12.17
CA GLY A 15 -37.51 11.63 -11.17
C GLY A 15 -37.32 12.86 -10.34
N ASP A 16 -38.11 13.02 -9.29
CA ASP A 16 -38.07 14.18 -8.36
C ASP A 16 -36.76 14.19 -7.52
N ILE A 17 -36.09 13.04 -7.41
CA ILE A 17 -34.82 12.89 -6.68
C ILE A 17 -33.65 13.05 -7.68
N HIS A 18 -32.67 13.87 -7.33
CA HIS A 18 -31.49 14.07 -8.17
C HIS A 18 -30.63 12.80 -8.24
N SER A 19 -30.08 12.50 -9.41
CA SER A 19 -29.28 11.28 -9.66
C SER A 19 -28.13 11.06 -8.66
N TRP A 20 -27.50 12.16 -8.20
CA TRP A 20 -26.45 12.06 -7.18
C TRP A 20 -26.98 11.60 -5.82
N GLN A 21 -28.20 12.01 -5.43
CA GLN A 21 -28.82 11.58 -4.19
C GLN A 21 -29.18 10.07 -4.22
N ILE A 22 -29.68 9.59 -5.35
CA ILE A 22 -29.96 8.16 -5.56
C ILE A 22 -28.67 7.34 -5.39
N LEU A 23 -27.56 7.81 -5.96
CA LEU A 23 -26.27 7.15 -5.83
C LEU A 23 -25.80 7.08 -4.36
N PHE A 24 -25.86 8.19 -3.63
CA PHE A 24 -25.48 8.23 -2.22
C PHE A 24 -26.37 7.36 -1.34
N ILE A 25 -27.68 7.36 -1.57
CA ILE A 25 -28.63 6.52 -0.86
C ILE A 25 -28.30 5.03 -1.11
N PHE A 26 -28.07 4.65 -2.37
CA PHE A 26 -27.74 3.27 -2.73
C PHE A 26 -26.47 2.79 -2.04
N VAL A 27 -25.37 3.55 -2.13
CA VAL A 27 -24.08 3.21 -1.51
C VAL A 27 -24.19 3.21 0.02
N GLY A 28 -24.92 4.18 0.59
CA GLY A 28 -25.17 4.26 2.03
C GLY A 28 -25.96 3.05 2.54
N LEU A 29 -27.02 2.64 1.84
CA LEU A 29 -27.79 1.44 2.19
C LEU A 29 -26.94 0.16 2.12
N MET A 30 -26.12 0.01 1.08
CA MET A 30 -25.19 -1.12 0.98
C MET A 30 -24.26 -1.19 2.20
N THR A 31 -23.73 -0.05 2.63
CA THR A 31 -22.88 0.04 3.82
C THR A 31 -23.62 -0.33 5.11
N VAL A 32 -24.83 0.21 5.30
CA VAL A 32 -25.65 -0.09 6.48
C VAL A 32 -26.04 -1.57 6.53
N VAL A 33 -26.41 -2.17 5.39
CA VAL A 33 -26.78 -3.60 5.32
C VAL A 33 -25.56 -4.50 5.55
N SER A 34 -24.37 -4.11 5.11
CA SER A 34 -23.15 -4.91 5.33
C SER A 34 -22.66 -4.89 6.79
N ALA A 35 -22.97 -3.84 7.56
CA ALA A 35 -22.49 -3.69 8.94
C ALA A 35 -22.91 -4.83 9.87
N PRO A 36 -24.20 -5.27 9.95
CA PRO A 36 -24.61 -6.42 10.75
C PRO A 36 -23.93 -7.73 10.29
N VAL A 37 -23.76 -7.91 8.98
CA VAL A 37 -23.08 -9.10 8.43
C VAL A 37 -21.65 -9.14 8.93
N CYS A 38 -20.91 -8.05 8.84
CA CYS A 38 -19.54 -7.98 9.37
C CYS A 38 -19.51 -8.20 10.89
N TYR A 39 -20.45 -7.61 11.63
CA TYR A 39 -20.52 -7.76 13.10
C TYR A 39 -20.74 -9.21 13.54
N TRP A 40 -21.56 -9.97 12.84
CA TRP A 40 -21.88 -11.36 13.23
C TRP A 40 -20.91 -12.39 12.67
N PHE A 41 -20.31 -12.16 11.52
CA PHE A 41 -19.48 -13.15 10.81
C PHE A 41 -17.98 -12.87 10.85
N LEU A 42 -17.55 -11.67 11.22
CA LEU A 42 -16.12 -11.32 11.29
C LEU A 42 -15.61 -11.53 12.72
N ASP A 43 -14.72 -12.49 12.91
CA ASP A 43 -14.03 -12.70 14.18
C ASP A 43 -12.87 -11.68 14.34
N ASN A 44 -12.59 -11.29 15.59
CA ASN A 44 -11.64 -10.22 15.89
C ASN A 44 -10.16 -10.67 15.86
N ASP A 45 -9.89 -11.91 16.26
CA ASP A 45 -8.54 -12.47 16.39
C ASP A 45 -8.57 -14.00 16.19
N ILE A 46 -7.38 -14.60 16.00
CA ILE A 46 -7.24 -16.05 15.78
C ILE A 46 -7.71 -16.86 16.97
N PRO A 47 -7.40 -16.51 18.25
CA PRO A 47 -7.88 -17.29 19.40
C PRO A 47 -9.39 -17.31 19.54
N SER A 48 -10.08 -16.23 19.16
CA SER A 48 -11.55 -16.12 19.23
C SER A 48 -12.26 -16.61 17.96
N ALA A 49 -11.52 -17.00 16.91
CA ALA A 49 -12.10 -17.44 15.64
C ALA A 49 -12.97 -18.66 15.82
N ARG A 50 -14.23 -18.55 15.37
CA ARG A 50 -15.27 -19.60 15.50
C ARG A 50 -15.19 -20.66 14.41
N PHE A 51 -14.53 -20.33 13.30
CA PHE A 51 -14.41 -21.20 12.12
C PHE A 51 -13.14 -22.06 12.13
N LEU A 52 -12.25 -21.90 13.15
CA LEU A 52 -11.02 -22.68 13.31
C LEU A 52 -11.16 -23.63 14.49
N ASP A 53 -10.74 -24.88 14.28
CA ASP A 53 -10.54 -25.83 15.37
C ASP A 53 -9.29 -25.48 16.19
N ASP A 54 -9.18 -26.01 17.41
CA ASP A 54 -8.07 -25.65 18.31
C ASP A 54 -6.70 -26.03 17.75
N GLU A 55 -6.60 -27.11 16.98
CA GLU A 55 -5.38 -27.49 16.26
C GLU A 55 -5.03 -26.49 15.16
N ASP A 56 -6.01 -26.02 14.40
CA ASP A 56 -5.81 -25.04 13.34
C ASP A 56 -5.52 -23.64 13.90
N LYS A 57 -6.06 -23.29 15.09
CA LYS A 57 -5.67 -22.07 15.81
C LYS A 57 -4.19 -22.09 16.19
N LEU A 58 -3.69 -23.23 16.70
CA LEU A 58 -2.28 -23.39 17.02
C LEU A 58 -1.41 -23.23 15.78
N LYS A 59 -1.76 -23.88 14.67
CA LYS A 59 -1.05 -23.75 13.37
C LYS A 59 -1.07 -22.29 12.89
N ALA A 60 -2.21 -21.60 13.01
CA ALA A 60 -2.34 -20.21 12.61
C ALA A 60 -1.48 -19.25 13.47
N ILE A 61 -1.38 -19.51 14.79
CA ILE A 61 -0.51 -18.75 15.68
C ILE A 61 0.96 -19.02 15.36
N GLU A 62 1.33 -20.30 15.16
CA GLU A 62 2.71 -20.67 14.80
C GLU A 62 3.15 -20.03 13.47
N ARG A 63 2.22 -19.89 12.52
CA ARG A 63 2.47 -19.15 11.28
C ARG A 63 2.84 -17.68 11.51
N LEU A 64 2.37 -17.05 12.60
CA LEU A 64 2.74 -15.68 12.94
C LEU A 64 4.16 -15.58 13.51
N ARG A 65 4.73 -16.67 14.04
CA ARG A 65 6.11 -16.72 14.54
C ARG A 65 7.10 -16.29 13.47
N ALA A 66 6.94 -16.76 12.24
CA ALA A 66 7.81 -16.41 11.12
C ALA A 66 7.88 -14.90 10.83
N ASN A 67 6.83 -14.17 11.13
CA ASN A 67 6.79 -12.71 10.92
C ASN A 67 7.56 -11.91 11.98
N GLN A 68 7.90 -12.52 13.12
CA GLN A 68 8.61 -11.87 14.25
C GLN A 68 8.02 -10.51 14.67
N THR A 69 6.72 -10.34 14.53
CA THR A 69 6.04 -9.06 14.75
C THR A 69 5.18 -9.04 16.02
N GLY A 70 5.31 -10.07 16.84
CA GLY A 70 4.55 -10.26 18.08
C GLY A 70 3.11 -10.72 17.85
N THR A 71 2.52 -11.35 18.86
CA THR A 71 1.08 -11.52 18.98
C THR A 71 0.51 -10.24 19.58
N GLY A 72 -0.55 -9.68 18.98
CA GLY A 72 -1.09 -8.38 19.35
C GLY A 72 -1.23 -8.18 20.87
N SER A 73 -0.54 -7.19 21.41
CA SER A 73 -0.69 -6.74 22.79
C SER A 73 -1.73 -5.63 22.86
N ARG A 74 -2.54 -5.63 23.94
CA ARG A 74 -3.45 -4.52 24.24
C ARG A 74 -2.76 -3.41 25.04
N ASP A 75 -1.52 -3.62 25.48
CA ASP A 75 -0.77 -2.66 26.27
C ASP A 75 -0.23 -1.54 25.37
N PHE A 76 -0.58 -0.31 25.70
CA PHE A 76 -0.06 0.86 25.02
C PHE A 76 1.32 1.24 25.61
N LYS A 77 2.35 1.29 24.74
CA LYS A 77 3.73 1.62 25.13
C LYS A 77 4.17 2.94 24.52
N MET A 78 4.25 4.00 25.33
CA MET A 78 4.65 5.33 24.87
C MET A 78 6.08 5.36 24.29
N SER A 79 6.97 4.48 24.75
CA SER A 79 8.32 4.32 24.20
C SER A 79 8.31 3.92 22.72
N HIS A 80 7.36 3.07 22.31
CA HIS A 80 7.18 2.66 20.89
C HIS A 80 6.71 3.84 20.02
N VAL A 81 5.94 4.78 20.58
CA VAL A 81 5.50 6.00 19.90
C VAL A 81 6.70 6.89 19.58
N TRP A 82 7.51 7.18 20.62
CA TRP A 82 8.71 8.00 20.44
C TRP A 82 9.71 7.36 19.47
N GLU A 83 9.90 6.06 19.57
CA GLU A 83 10.76 5.33 18.62
C GLU A 83 10.25 5.50 17.17
N ALA A 84 8.94 5.33 16.94
CA ALA A 84 8.33 5.52 15.61
C ALA A 84 8.54 6.94 15.07
N LEU A 85 8.34 7.97 15.91
CA LEU A 85 8.46 9.37 15.49
C LEU A 85 9.92 9.81 15.22
N LEU A 86 10.89 9.21 15.88
CA LEU A 86 12.30 9.54 15.74
C LEU A 86 12.99 8.75 14.60
N GLU A 87 12.32 7.75 14.03
CA GLU A 87 12.91 6.94 12.96
C GLU A 87 12.74 7.59 11.57
N PRO A 88 13.82 7.72 10.78
CA PRO A 88 13.74 8.15 9.38
C PRO A 88 12.83 7.24 8.54
N LYS A 89 12.79 5.94 8.84
CA LYS A 89 11.94 4.94 8.19
C LYS A 89 10.48 5.36 8.16
N THR A 90 9.97 5.86 9.28
CA THR A 90 8.57 6.29 9.44
C THR A 90 8.23 7.48 8.53
N TRP A 91 9.09 8.48 8.51
CA TRP A 91 8.88 9.68 7.68
C TRP A 91 9.04 9.41 6.19
N LEU A 92 9.90 8.46 5.82
CA LEU A 92 9.99 8.00 4.44
C LEU A 92 8.69 7.29 4.01
N PHE A 93 8.09 6.41 4.84
CA PHE A 93 6.78 5.82 4.53
C PHE A 93 5.66 6.85 4.48
N PHE A 94 5.67 7.85 5.36
CA PHE A 94 4.76 9.00 5.29
C PHE A 94 4.88 9.74 3.95
N GLY A 95 6.11 10.05 3.53
CA GLY A 95 6.40 10.72 2.26
C GLY A 95 5.97 9.88 1.05
N LEU A 96 6.23 8.57 1.06
CA LEU A 96 5.78 7.64 0.03
C LEU A 96 4.24 7.63 -0.09
N ALA A 97 3.53 7.56 1.05
CA ALA A 97 2.07 7.61 1.08
C ALA A 97 1.54 8.94 0.50
N MET A 98 2.13 10.05 0.91
CA MET A 98 1.75 11.37 0.44
C MET A 98 1.96 11.50 -1.09
N CYS A 99 3.13 11.12 -1.62
CA CYS A 99 3.43 11.22 -3.05
C CYS A 99 2.53 10.34 -3.91
N VAL A 100 2.33 9.05 -3.52
CA VAL A 100 1.46 8.14 -4.26
C VAL A 100 0.03 8.67 -4.29
N ASN A 101 -0.49 9.10 -3.14
CA ASN A 101 -1.88 9.56 -3.05
C ASN A 101 -2.08 10.93 -3.70
N THR A 102 -1.08 11.81 -3.72
CA THR A 102 -1.13 13.05 -4.52
C THR A 102 -1.31 12.71 -6.00
N THR A 103 -0.50 11.80 -6.55
CA THR A 103 -0.59 11.39 -7.96
C THR A 103 -1.92 10.67 -8.26
N ALA A 104 -2.37 9.80 -7.35
CA ALA A 104 -3.66 9.11 -7.47
C ALA A 104 -4.85 10.08 -7.43
N ALA A 105 -4.84 11.07 -6.54
CA ALA A 105 -5.90 12.07 -6.41
C ALA A 105 -6.00 12.93 -7.68
N VAL A 106 -4.87 13.32 -8.26
CA VAL A 106 -4.84 13.98 -9.56
C VAL A 106 -5.53 13.12 -10.61
N THR A 107 -5.16 11.86 -10.73
CA THR A 107 -5.72 10.94 -11.71
C THR A 107 -7.23 10.74 -11.52
N ASN A 108 -7.70 10.62 -10.28
CA ASN A 108 -9.12 10.48 -9.97
C ASN A 108 -9.93 11.75 -10.26
N THR A 109 -9.38 12.93 -9.96
CA THR A 109 -10.11 14.19 -10.09
C THR A 109 -10.08 14.72 -11.53
N PHE A 110 -8.90 14.67 -12.16
CA PHE A 110 -8.72 15.27 -13.49
C PHE A 110 -8.82 14.27 -14.62
N GLY A 111 -8.69 12.96 -14.35
CA GLY A 111 -8.85 11.94 -15.39
C GLY A 111 -10.15 12.06 -16.17
N PRO A 112 -11.33 12.12 -15.54
CA PRO A 112 -12.60 12.33 -16.22
C PRO A 112 -12.66 13.65 -17.00
N ILE A 113 -12.06 14.73 -16.50
CA ILE A 113 -12.03 16.05 -17.15
C ILE A 113 -11.14 15.99 -18.40
N VAL A 114 -9.98 15.32 -18.31
CA VAL A 114 -9.08 15.13 -19.45
C VAL A 114 -9.75 14.30 -20.53
N VAL A 115 -10.44 13.22 -20.16
CA VAL A 115 -11.19 12.36 -21.11
C VAL A 115 -12.37 13.11 -21.74
N ALA A 116 -13.09 13.94 -20.99
CA ALA A 116 -14.14 14.79 -21.53
C ALA A 116 -13.56 15.84 -22.50
N GLY A 117 -12.37 16.37 -22.23
CA GLY A 117 -11.64 17.29 -23.10
C GLY A 117 -11.24 16.70 -24.46
N PHE A 118 -11.27 15.37 -24.63
CA PHE A 118 -11.06 14.69 -25.90
C PHE A 118 -12.30 14.67 -26.82
N GLY A 119 -13.37 15.41 -26.45
CA GLY A 119 -14.61 15.51 -27.23
C GLY A 119 -15.62 14.40 -26.96
N PHE A 120 -15.43 13.60 -25.90
CA PHE A 120 -16.41 12.62 -25.49
C PHE A 120 -17.51 13.22 -24.64
N ASP A 121 -18.75 12.79 -24.86
CA ASP A 121 -19.89 13.10 -23.99
C ASP A 121 -19.66 12.51 -22.57
N LYS A 122 -20.25 13.13 -21.54
CA LYS A 122 -20.11 12.74 -20.11
C LYS A 122 -20.34 11.25 -19.88
N TYR A 123 -21.30 10.65 -20.57
CA TYR A 123 -21.63 9.23 -20.47
C TYR A 123 -20.53 8.34 -21.08
N ARG A 124 -20.02 8.72 -22.26
CA ARG A 124 -18.90 8.01 -22.92
C ARG A 124 -17.60 8.14 -22.11
N ALA A 125 -17.34 9.31 -21.55
CA ALA A 125 -16.21 9.53 -20.64
C ALA A 125 -16.27 8.60 -19.42
N SER A 126 -17.46 8.38 -18.85
CA SER A 126 -17.66 7.44 -17.75
C SER A 126 -17.37 5.99 -18.16
N LEU A 127 -17.77 5.58 -19.36
CA LEU A 127 -17.47 4.23 -19.89
C LEU A 127 -15.97 4.00 -20.11
N LEU A 128 -15.21 5.03 -20.49
CA LEU A 128 -13.74 4.96 -20.64
C LEU A 128 -12.99 4.77 -19.31
N ASN A 129 -13.66 4.98 -18.17
CA ASN A 129 -13.11 4.60 -16.86
C ASN A 129 -13.20 3.08 -16.58
N ILE A 130 -13.99 2.32 -17.33
CA ILE A 130 -14.05 0.86 -17.18
C ILE A 130 -12.71 0.21 -17.57
N PRO A 131 -12.11 0.46 -18.78
CA PRO A 131 -10.78 -0.01 -19.11
C PRO A 131 -9.71 0.46 -18.12
N PHE A 132 -9.81 1.70 -17.63
CA PHE A 132 -8.92 2.21 -16.58
C PHE A 132 -8.95 1.32 -15.32
N GLY A 133 -10.12 0.91 -14.84
CA GLY A 133 -10.28 -0.02 -13.74
C GLY A 133 -9.75 -1.44 -14.05
N VAL A 134 -9.83 -1.90 -15.31
CA VAL A 134 -9.20 -3.17 -15.73
C VAL A 134 -7.69 -3.09 -15.60
N VAL A 135 -7.08 -2.00 -16.10
CA VAL A 135 -5.63 -1.78 -15.97
C VAL A 135 -5.20 -1.76 -14.51
N GLN A 136 -5.96 -1.11 -13.62
CA GLN A 136 -5.68 -1.13 -12.17
C GLN A 136 -5.59 -2.57 -11.64
N LEU A 137 -6.56 -3.43 -11.94
CA LEU A 137 -6.53 -4.83 -11.51
C LEU A 137 -5.32 -5.58 -12.06
N LEU A 138 -5.06 -5.42 -13.37
CA LEU A 138 -3.92 -6.03 -14.05
C LEU A 138 -2.56 -5.55 -13.53
N VAL A 139 -2.50 -4.39 -12.89
CA VAL A 139 -1.28 -3.89 -12.23
C VAL A 139 -1.19 -4.37 -10.79
N ILE A 140 -2.26 -4.25 -10.01
CA ILE A 140 -2.25 -4.56 -8.58
C ILE A 140 -1.93 -6.04 -8.33
N PHE A 141 -2.65 -6.96 -8.98
CA PHE A 141 -2.47 -8.39 -8.73
C PHE A 141 -1.09 -8.92 -9.15
N PRO A 142 -0.62 -8.71 -10.42
CA PRO A 142 0.68 -9.22 -10.83
C PRO A 142 1.85 -8.56 -10.09
N SER A 143 1.78 -7.24 -9.80
CA SER A 143 2.86 -6.56 -9.08
C SER A 143 2.94 -7.04 -7.62
N SER A 144 1.81 -7.26 -6.95
CA SER A 144 1.76 -7.80 -5.60
C SER A 144 2.25 -9.25 -5.54
N TRP A 145 1.81 -10.07 -6.51
CA TRP A 145 2.28 -11.46 -6.64
C TRP A 145 3.79 -11.52 -6.91
N ALA A 146 4.29 -10.71 -7.85
CA ALA A 146 5.70 -10.68 -8.18
C ALA A 146 6.55 -10.16 -7.00
N ALA A 147 6.12 -9.10 -6.33
CA ALA A 147 6.79 -8.56 -5.14
C ALA A 147 6.88 -9.61 -4.02
N HIS A 148 5.83 -10.42 -3.83
CA HIS A 148 5.84 -11.54 -2.89
C HIS A 148 6.75 -12.67 -3.37
N ARG A 149 6.65 -13.09 -4.63
CA ARG A 149 7.41 -14.21 -5.21
C ARG A 149 8.92 -13.96 -5.23
N TYR A 150 9.34 -12.74 -5.58
CA TYR A 150 10.76 -12.36 -5.68
C TYR A 150 11.30 -11.72 -4.40
N ARG A 151 10.45 -11.47 -3.40
CA ARG A 151 10.82 -10.91 -2.09
C ARG A 151 11.46 -9.51 -2.14
N ILE A 152 11.20 -8.75 -3.20
CA ILE A 152 11.75 -7.40 -3.41
C ILE A 152 10.58 -6.45 -3.70
N LYS A 153 10.06 -5.79 -2.65
CA LYS A 153 8.91 -4.89 -2.78
C LYS A 153 9.29 -3.54 -3.38
N SER A 154 10.46 -3.01 -3.01
CA SER A 154 10.95 -1.71 -3.50
C SER A 154 11.16 -1.66 -5.01
N ALA A 155 11.74 -2.72 -5.60
CA ALA A 155 11.99 -2.77 -7.03
C ALA A 155 10.68 -2.77 -7.83
N PHE A 156 9.71 -3.62 -7.44
CA PHE A 156 8.41 -3.65 -8.12
C PHE A 156 7.63 -2.35 -7.96
N LEU A 157 7.70 -1.71 -6.76
CA LEU A 157 7.13 -0.39 -6.55
C LEU A 157 7.75 0.66 -7.48
N ALA A 158 9.07 0.66 -7.64
CA ALA A 158 9.75 1.58 -8.56
C ALA A 158 9.37 1.31 -10.03
N ILE A 159 9.32 0.03 -10.44
CA ILE A 159 8.99 -0.37 -11.82
C ILE A 159 7.58 0.10 -12.21
N ILE A 160 6.58 -0.05 -11.34
CA ILE A 160 5.21 0.39 -11.66
C ILE A 160 5.06 1.92 -11.71
N MET A 161 6.01 2.69 -11.17
CA MET A 161 6.02 4.15 -11.30
C MET A 161 6.57 4.64 -12.65
N LEU A 162 7.31 3.82 -13.39
CA LEU A 162 7.84 4.20 -14.71
C LEU A 162 6.72 4.45 -15.75
N PRO A 163 5.69 3.58 -15.91
CA PRO A 163 4.55 3.90 -16.77
C PRO A 163 3.81 5.17 -16.34
N VAL A 164 3.69 5.44 -15.02
CA VAL A 164 3.05 6.68 -14.52
C VAL A 164 3.81 7.91 -15.00
N LEU A 165 5.13 7.88 -14.92
CA LEU A 165 5.98 8.96 -15.41
C LEU A 165 5.85 9.10 -16.95
N ALA A 166 5.91 7.99 -17.68
CA ALA A 166 5.74 7.98 -19.14
C ALA A 166 4.37 8.54 -19.55
N GLY A 167 3.28 8.12 -18.89
CA GLY A 167 1.94 8.65 -19.12
C GLY A 167 1.84 10.15 -18.87
N SER A 168 2.45 10.64 -17.80
CA SER A 168 2.49 12.07 -17.49
C SER A 168 3.25 12.88 -18.53
N ILE A 169 4.38 12.37 -19.03
CA ILE A 169 5.16 12.97 -20.13
C ILE A 169 4.35 12.98 -21.42
N MET A 170 3.70 11.86 -21.76
CA MET A 170 2.85 11.77 -22.96
C MET A 170 1.71 12.79 -22.91
N LEU A 171 1.02 12.94 -21.77
CA LEU A 171 -0.03 13.94 -21.59
C LEU A 171 0.50 15.37 -21.71
N TYR A 172 1.76 15.60 -21.38
CA TYR A 172 2.40 16.92 -21.48
C TYR A 172 2.78 17.27 -22.93
N VAL A 173 3.32 16.29 -23.69
CA VAL A 173 3.94 16.52 -25.01
C VAL A 173 2.94 16.35 -26.17
N LEU A 174 1.98 15.42 -26.03
CA LEU A 174 1.08 15.08 -27.13
C LEU A 174 0.04 16.15 -27.38
N ASP A 175 -0.23 16.38 -28.68
CA ASP A 175 -1.31 17.28 -29.12
C ASP A 175 -2.68 16.68 -28.75
N ARG A 176 -3.61 17.53 -28.31
CA ARG A 176 -4.99 17.16 -27.94
C ARG A 176 -5.82 16.62 -29.12
N SER A 177 -5.38 16.79 -30.36
CA SER A 177 -6.02 16.20 -31.55
C SER A 177 -5.86 14.67 -31.62
N THR A 178 -4.88 14.08 -30.96
CA THR A 178 -4.55 12.65 -31.02
C THR A 178 -5.18 11.88 -29.87
N VAL A 179 -6.42 11.42 -30.04
CA VAL A 179 -7.22 10.79 -28.97
C VAL A 179 -6.63 9.47 -28.47
N ALA A 180 -6.21 8.57 -29.37
CA ALA A 180 -5.73 7.23 -28.97
C ALA A 180 -4.44 7.24 -28.15
N PRO A 181 -3.37 8.00 -28.51
CA PRO A 181 -2.19 8.14 -27.66
C PRO A 181 -2.48 8.79 -26.30
N LEU A 182 -3.39 9.76 -26.24
CA LEU A 182 -3.79 10.42 -25.00
C LEU A 182 -4.56 9.49 -24.06
N LEU A 183 -5.42 8.62 -24.59
CA LEU A 183 -6.08 7.57 -23.79
C LEU A 183 -5.07 6.55 -23.28
N THR A 184 -4.08 6.17 -24.08
CA THR A 184 -2.99 5.28 -23.64
C THR A 184 -2.21 5.93 -22.49
N ALA A 185 -1.86 7.21 -22.61
CA ALA A 185 -1.21 7.98 -21.57
C ALA A 185 -2.04 8.03 -20.26
N TYR A 186 -3.36 8.23 -20.40
CA TYR A 186 -4.28 8.18 -19.27
C TYR A 186 -4.28 6.82 -18.58
N TYR A 187 -4.30 5.71 -19.33
CA TYR A 187 -4.28 4.37 -18.77
C TYR A 187 -2.94 4.03 -18.10
N PHE A 188 -1.83 4.63 -18.54
CA PHE A 188 -0.55 4.51 -17.83
C PHE A 188 -0.59 5.13 -16.44
N LEU A 189 -1.38 6.18 -16.21
CA LEU A 189 -1.56 6.73 -14.86
C LEU A 189 -2.24 5.74 -13.90
N ALA A 190 -2.99 4.77 -14.40
CA ALA A 190 -3.63 3.74 -13.57
C ALA A 190 -2.62 2.88 -12.79
N PHE A 191 -1.36 2.82 -13.23
CA PHE A 191 -0.28 2.08 -12.55
C PHE A 191 0.01 2.59 -11.15
N VAL A 192 -0.27 3.86 -10.84
CA VAL A 192 -0.08 4.45 -9.51
C VAL A 192 -0.87 3.72 -8.42
N PHE A 193 -2.03 3.13 -8.78
CA PHE A 193 -2.89 2.45 -7.81
C PHE A 193 -2.32 1.12 -7.29
N GLY A 194 -1.32 0.54 -7.97
CA GLY A 194 -0.51 -0.56 -7.43
C GLY A 194 0.42 -0.14 -6.28
N GLY A 195 0.67 1.16 -6.13
CA GLY A 195 1.58 1.69 -5.11
C GLY A 195 1.10 1.50 -3.69
N ASN A 196 -0.16 1.82 -3.38
CA ASN A 196 -0.69 1.75 -2.02
C ASN A 196 -0.60 0.34 -1.40
N PRO A 197 -1.07 -0.76 -2.04
CA PRO A 197 -0.94 -2.10 -1.49
C PRO A 197 0.52 -2.50 -1.23
N LEU A 198 1.42 -2.16 -2.15
CA LEU A 198 2.85 -2.47 -2.01
C LEU A 198 3.50 -1.70 -0.87
N ILE A 199 3.21 -0.39 -0.72
CA ILE A 199 3.76 0.43 0.37
C ILE A 199 3.24 -0.05 1.72
N VAL A 200 1.94 -0.33 1.87
CA VAL A 200 1.35 -0.83 3.11
C VAL A 200 1.95 -2.18 3.48
N SER A 201 2.04 -3.11 2.53
CA SER A 201 2.68 -4.41 2.74
C SER A 201 4.16 -4.26 3.12
N TRP A 202 4.88 -3.34 2.48
CA TRP A 202 6.29 -3.07 2.76
C TRP A 202 6.48 -2.47 4.16
N MET A 203 5.64 -1.52 4.53
CA MET A 203 5.64 -0.87 5.83
C MET A 203 5.35 -1.86 6.97
N ILE A 204 4.29 -2.65 6.85
CA ILE A 204 3.89 -3.64 7.87
C ILE A 204 4.97 -4.71 8.06
N SER A 205 5.57 -5.21 6.97
CA SER A 205 6.65 -6.20 7.04
C SER A 205 7.93 -5.67 7.69
N ASN A 206 8.10 -4.35 7.76
CA ASN A 206 9.28 -3.69 8.33
C ASN A 206 9.02 -3.02 9.67
N THR A 207 7.93 -3.37 10.35
CA THR A 207 7.57 -2.75 11.64
C THR A 207 7.19 -3.83 12.64
N GLY A 208 7.91 -3.90 13.76
CA GLY A 208 7.59 -4.71 14.93
C GLY A 208 6.94 -3.88 16.04
N GLY A 209 6.20 -4.54 16.93
CA GLY A 209 5.51 -3.94 18.08
C GLY A 209 4.13 -3.37 17.72
N THR A 210 3.11 -3.76 18.50
CA THR A 210 1.70 -3.43 18.23
C THR A 210 1.44 -1.92 18.27
N THR A 211 1.91 -1.23 19.30
CA THR A 211 1.77 0.22 19.42
C THR A 211 2.50 0.94 18.30
N LYS A 212 3.74 0.52 17.95
CA LYS A 212 4.51 1.12 16.86
C LYS A 212 3.83 0.96 15.51
N LYS A 213 3.30 -0.22 15.21
CA LYS A 213 2.51 -0.47 13.98
C LYS A 213 1.31 0.46 13.87
N SER A 214 0.58 0.63 14.97
CA SER A 214 -0.60 1.50 14.99
C SER A 214 -0.23 2.97 14.72
N VAL A 215 0.86 3.46 15.32
CA VAL A 215 1.35 4.83 15.08
C VAL A 215 1.80 5.03 13.64
N ILE A 216 2.59 4.10 13.09
CA ILE A 216 3.09 4.20 11.72
C ILE A 216 1.94 4.11 10.70
N MET A 217 0.94 3.25 10.96
CA MET A 217 -0.25 3.16 10.11
C MET A 217 -1.08 4.46 10.16
N SER A 218 -1.19 5.07 11.33
CA SER A 218 -1.87 6.36 11.48
C SER A 218 -1.15 7.48 10.73
N LEU A 219 0.18 7.51 10.78
CA LEU A 219 0.99 8.45 10.01
C LEU A 219 0.90 8.20 8.50
N TYR A 220 0.89 6.92 8.07
CA TYR A 220 0.63 6.57 6.68
C TYR A 220 -0.72 7.12 6.20
N ASN A 221 -1.79 6.95 6.99
CA ASN A 221 -3.12 7.48 6.66
C ASN A 221 -3.13 9.01 6.63
N ALA A 222 -2.40 9.66 7.54
CA ALA A 222 -2.24 11.12 7.54
C ALA A 222 -1.52 11.60 6.27
N GLY A 223 -0.43 10.93 5.86
CA GLY A 223 0.28 11.19 4.61
C GLY A 223 -0.62 10.99 3.39
N SER A 224 -1.37 9.89 3.36
CA SER A 224 -2.36 9.60 2.31
C SER A 224 -3.43 10.70 2.21
N SER A 225 -3.98 11.13 3.34
CA SER A 225 -4.98 12.20 3.39
C SER A 225 -4.40 13.54 2.93
N ALA A 226 -3.19 13.89 3.37
CA ALA A 226 -2.48 15.07 2.89
C ALA A 226 -2.28 15.03 1.37
N GLY A 227 -1.87 13.89 0.83
CA GLY A 227 -1.73 13.69 -0.62
C GLY A 227 -3.02 13.90 -1.39
N ASN A 228 -4.14 13.36 -0.87
CA ASN A 228 -5.47 13.54 -1.48
C ASN A 228 -5.96 15.00 -1.44
N ILE A 229 -5.53 15.79 -0.45
CA ILE A 229 -5.82 17.24 -0.39
C ILE A 229 -4.93 18.01 -1.38
N ILE A 230 -3.62 17.70 -1.40
CA ILE A 230 -2.65 18.41 -2.24
C ILE A 230 -2.90 18.15 -3.73
N GLY A 231 -3.25 16.91 -4.11
CA GLY A 231 -3.39 16.50 -5.51
C GLY A 231 -4.28 17.42 -6.33
N PRO A 232 -5.56 17.63 -5.98
CA PRO A 232 -6.44 18.52 -6.69
C PRO A 232 -5.97 19.98 -6.75
N LEU A 233 -5.24 20.45 -5.73
CA LEU A 233 -4.72 21.83 -5.67
C LEU A 233 -3.55 22.10 -6.64
N LEU A 234 -2.95 21.05 -7.19
CA LEU A 234 -1.87 21.20 -8.18
C LEU A 234 -2.36 21.68 -9.54
N PHE A 235 -3.64 21.48 -9.84
CA PHE A 235 -4.26 21.81 -11.11
C PHE A 235 -5.09 23.07 -10.99
N ASN A 236 -4.80 24.05 -11.81
CA ASN A 236 -5.55 25.31 -11.87
C ASN A 236 -6.41 25.32 -13.15
N GLN A 237 -7.65 25.73 -13.04
CA GLN A 237 -8.55 25.89 -14.20
C GLN A 237 -8.04 26.91 -15.24
N VAL A 238 -7.20 27.85 -14.82
CA VAL A 238 -6.57 28.83 -15.72
C VAL A 238 -5.64 28.15 -16.74
N ASP A 239 -5.07 26.97 -16.40
CA ASP A 239 -4.17 26.20 -17.28
C ASP A 239 -4.94 25.30 -18.27
N ALA A 240 -6.29 25.32 -18.26
CA ALA A 240 -7.09 24.52 -19.18
C ALA A 240 -6.89 25.01 -20.64
N PRO A 241 -6.93 24.11 -21.62
CA PRO A 241 -7.20 22.67 -21.53
C PRO A 241 -5.94 21.80 -21.35
N TYR A 242 -4.76 22.38 -21.39
CA TYR A 242 -3.50 21.60 -21.41
C TYR A 242 -2.97 21.21 -20.04
N TYR A 243 -3.22 22.00 -19.01
CA TYR A 243 -2.80 21.75 -17.62
C TYR A 243 -1.29 21.48 -17.45
N HIS A 244 -0.43 22.15 -18.24
CA HIS A 244 1.02 21.92 -18.23
C HIS A 244 1.67 22.11 -16.85
N SER A 245 1.25 23.15 -16.10
CA SER A 245 1.76 23.41 -14.75
C SER A 245 1.46 22.23 -13.79
N GLY A 246 0.23 21.71 -13.82
CA GLY A 246 -0.18 20.55 -13.01
C GLY A 246 0.59 19.29 -13.39
N LEU A 247 0.71 18.98 -14.67
CA LEU A 247 1.44 17.82 -15.18
C LEU A 247 2.92 17.86 -14.82
N THR A 248 3.57 19.03 -14.91
CA THR A 248 4.97 19.21 -14.50
C THR A 248 5.15 18.90 -13.00
N LYS A 249 4.23 19.36 -12.15
CA LYS A 249 4.26 19.06 -10.70
C LYS A 249 4.07 17.57 -10.43
N VAL A 250 3.16 16.90 -11.15
CA VAL A 250 2.94 15.44 -11.03
C VAL A 250 4.19 14.66 -11.44
N MET A 251 4.86 15.04 -12.53
CA MET A 251 6.13 14.44 -12.93
C MET A 251 7.19 14.60 -11.84
N GLY A 252 7.33 15.81 -11.28
CA GLY A 252 8.25 16.09 -10.18
C GLY A 252 7.96 15.23 -8.94
N ILE A 253 6.69 15.09 -8.55
CA ILE A 253 6.26 14.25 -7.42
C ILE A 253 6.53 12.77 -7.71
N THR A 254 6.29 12.30 -8.94
CA THR A 254 6.58 10.91 -9.32
C THR A 254 8.09 10.63 -9.29
N CYS A 255 8.93 11.56 -9.74
CA CYS A 255 10.38 11.46 -9.61
C CYS A 255 10.81 11.44 -8.13
N ALA A 256 10.25 12.31 -7.30
CA ALA A 256 10.50 12.34 -5.86
C ALA A 256 10.07 11.03 -5.18
N LEU A 257 8.96 10.46 -5.62
CA LEU A 257 8.48 9.15 -5.16
C LEU A 257 9.49 8.04 -5.46
N VAL A 258 9.99 7.97 -6.70
CA VAL A 258 11.02 6.98 -7.09
C VAL A 258 12.31 7.17 -6.28
N ALA A 259 12.74 8.41 -6.08
CA ALA A 259 13.90 8.71 -5.22
C ALA A 259 13.66 8.29 -3.77
N ALA A 260 12.47 8.57 -3.21
CA ALA A 260 12.10 8.16 -1.85
C ALA A 260 12.04 6.63 -1.68
N ILE A 261 11.60 5.88 -2.71
CA ILE A 261 11.66 4.41 -2.72
C ILE A 261 13.12 3.95 -2.59
N GLY A 262 14.02 4.52 -3.39
CA GLY A 262 15.46 4.20 -3.32
C GLY A 262 16.07 4.53 -1.96
N LEU A 263 15.75 5.70 -1.39
CA LEU A 263 16.20 6.12 -0.06
C LEU A 263 15.68 5.18 1.03
N GLN A 264 14.42 4.77 0.97
CA GLN A 264 13.86 3.84 1.94
C GLN A 264 14.51 2.45 1.82
N ALA A 265 14.75 1.94 0.62
CA ALA A 265 15.47 0.69 0.42
C ALA A 265 16.90 0.77 0.99
N ALA A 266 17.63 1.85 0.73
CA ALA A 266 18.96 2.08 1.27
C ALA A 266 18.95 2.17 2.81
N ASN A 267 17.96 2.85 3.40
CA ASN A 267 17.77 2.93 4.84
C ASN A 267 17.52 1.53 5.46
N LEU A 268 16.71 0.68 4.84
CA LEU A 268 16.45 -0.68 5.33
C LEU A 268 17.70 -1.57 5.23
N VAL A 269 18.50 -1.43 4.16
CA VAL A 269 19.81 -2.09 4.05
C VAL A 269 20.74 -1.66 5.19
N PHE A 270 20.77 -0.38 5.51
CA PHE A 270 21.56 0.16 6.62
C PHE A 270 21.09 -0.43 7.97
N LEU A 271 19.76 -0.46 8.20
CA LEU A 271 19.18 -1.04 9.42
C LEU A 271 19.50 -2.55 9.55
N ASN A 272 19.45 -3.31 8.45
CA ASN A 272 19.87 -4.71 8.46
C ASN A 272 21.35 -4.88 8.87
N LYS A 273 22.24 -4.05 8.35
CA LYS A 273 23.66 -4.08 8.76
C LYS A 273 23.85 -3.74 10.25
N MET A 274 23.03 -2.84 10.79
CA MET A 274 23.03 -2.55 12.23
C MET A 274 22.55 -3.77 13.05
N GLN A 275 21.48 -4.43 12.62
CA GLN A 275 20.99 -5.64 13.30
C GLN A 275 21.99 -6.80 13.22
N GLU A 276 22.68 -6.99 12.09
CA GLU A 276 23.78 -7.96 11.97
C GLU A 276 24.87 -7.74 13.04
N LYS A 277 25.29 -6.47 13.23
CA LYS A 277 26.30 -6.14 14.26
C LYS A 277 25.80 -6.42 15.67
N ARG A 278 24.54 -6.12 15.97
CA ARG A 278 23.92 -6.39 17.28
C ARG A 278 23.81 -7.89 17.57
N ARG A 279 23.41 -8.69 16.57
CA ARG A 279 23.35 -10.16 16.69
C ARG A 279 24.72 -10.73 17.06
N VAL A 280 25.76 -10.33 16.35
CA VAL A 280 27.14 -10.79 16.66
C VAL A 280 27.55 -10.37 18.07
N ALA A 281 27.23 -9.15 18.50
CA ALA A 281 27.52 -8.69 19.87
C ALA A 281 26.78 -9.50 20.95
N ASN A 282 25.59 -10.02 20.61
CA ASN A 282 24.78 -10.86 21.50
C ASN A 282 25.09 -12.38 21.36
N GLY A 283 26.16 -12.75 20.65
CA GLY A 283 26.54 -14.15 20.44
C GLY A 283 25.66 -14.94 19.47
N LYS A 284 24.83 -14.26 18.69
CA LYS A 284 23.93 -14.85 17.69
C LYS A 284 24.57 -14.86 16.30
N PRO A 285 24.11 -15.75 15.39
CA PRO A 285 24.59 -15.78 14.00
C PRO A 285 24.44 -14.41 13.33
N ARG A 286 25.45 -14.00 12.57
CA ARG A 286 25.43 -12.72 11.85
C ARG A 286 24.26 -12.61 10.87
N LYS A 287 24.03 -13.67 10.08
CA LYS A 287 22.93 -13.76 9.12
C LYS A 287 21.91 -14.76 9.61
N ILE A 288 20.68 -14.34 9.71
CA ILE A 288 19.52 -15.18 9.99
C ILE A 288 18.70 -15.22 8.70
N LYS A 289 18.19 -16.40 8.36
CA LYS A 289 17.32 -16.59 7.22
C LYS A 289 15.98 -15.92 7.51
N ASP A 290 15.54 -15.03 6.62
CA ASP A 290 14.19 -14.43 6.73
C ASP A 290 13.14 -15.50 6.40
N LEU A 291 12.40 -15.92 7.41
CA LEU A 291 11.34 -16.91 7.31
C LEU A 291 9.98 -16.27 7.01
N SER A 292 9.84 -14.94 7.15
CA SER A 292 8.56 -14.21 7.03
C SER A 292 7.91 -14.33 5.65
N MET A 293 8.69 -14.63 4.62
CA MET A 293 8.23 -14.76 3.23
C MET A 293 8.37 -16.19 2.67
N GLN A 294 8.52 -17.21 3.51
CA GLN A 294 8.58 -18.61 3.05
C GLN A 294 7.18 -19.23 2.93
N HIS A 295 7.02 -20.15 1.97
CA HIS A 295 5.76 -20.85 1.74
C HIS A 295 5.59 -22.07 2.66
N ASP A 296 6.69 -22.71 3.09
CA ASP A 296 6.69 -23.93 3.90
C ASP A 296 7.08 -23.62 5.36
N TYR A 297 6.06 -23.43 6.19
CA TYR A 297 6.23 -23.13 7.62
C TYR A 297 6.72 -24.32 8.43
N ALA A 298 6.45 -25.55 8.00
CA ALA A 298 6.95 -26.77 8.65
C ALA A 298 8.47 -26.89 8.55
N GLN A 299 9.06 -26.56 7.38
CA GLN A 299 10.51 -26.53 7.22
C GLN A 299 11.19 -25.39 7.99
N ALA A 300 10.46 -24.30 8.24
CA ALA A 300 10.97 -23.19 9.03
C ALA A 300 11.19 -23.61 10.50
N ALA A 301 10.24 -24.34 11.07
CA ALA A 301 10.35 -24.84 12.45
C ALA A 301 11.47 -25.88 12.63
N GLU A 302 11.68 -26.75 11.62
CA GLU A 302 12.77 -27.74 11.62
C GLU A 302 14.15 -27.05 11.47
N THR A 303 14.27 -26.04 10.60
CA THR A 303 15.52 -25.30 10.39
C THR A 303 15.91 -24.46 11.62
N GLU A 304 14.95 -23.94 12.38
CA GLU A 304 15.22 -23.25 13.65
C GLU A 304 15.80 -24.19 14.73
N GLN A 305 15.45 -25.49 14.70
CA GLN A 305 16.00 -26.49 15.60
C GLN A 305 17.43 -26.94 15.20
N GLU A 306 17.75 -26.97 13.89
CA GLU A 306 19.05 -27.41 13.39
C GLU A 306 20.14 -26.31 13.45
N GLU A 307 19.79 -25.02 13.31
CA GLU A 307 20.77 -23.92 13.39
C GLU A 307 21.25 -23.61 14.83
N GLY A 308 20.74 -24.33 15.81
CA GLY A 308 21.04 -24.18 17.24
C GLY A 308 22.31 -24.90 17.74
N GLU A 309 23.27 -25.26 16.89
CA GLU A 309 24.52 -25.94 17.33
C GLU A 309 25.41 -25.11 18.28
N GLY A 310 25.04 -23.87 18.58
CA GLY A 310 25.73 -23.00 19.55
C GLY A 310 25.00 -22.75 20.87
N GLY A 311 23.87 -23.44 21.17
CA GLY A 311 23.14 -23.29 22.43
C GLY A 311 22.28 -22.02 22.55
N VAL A 312 22.22 -21.18 21.51
CA VAL A 312 21.36 -19.97 21.47
C VAL A 312 20.09 -20.30 20.71
N ARG A 313 18.95 -20.34 21.39
CA ARG A 313 17.63 -20.55 20.76
C ARG A 313 17.22 -19.29 20.02
N LEU A 314 16.99 -19.42 18.69
CA LEU A 314 16.39 -18.38 17.87
C LEU A 314 14.86 -18.46 17.96
N GLY A 315 14.18 -17.32 17.79
CA GLY A 315 12.72 -17.27 17.78
C GLY A 315 12.03 -17.06 19.14
N GLU A 316 12.77 -16.97 20.26
CA GLU A 316 12.19 -16.69 21.57
C GLU A 316 11.48 -15.31 21.63
N ASN A 317 11.99 -14.35 20.87
CA ASN A 317 11.45 -12.99 20.78
C ASN A 317 10.26 -12.83 19.82
N ALA A 318 9.94 -13.87 19.04
CA ALA A 318 8.96 -13.80 17.95
C ALA A 318 7.54 -13.44 18.41
N PHE A 319 7.14 -13.89 19.61
CA PHE A 319 5.84 -13.62 20.19
C PHE A 319 5.84 -12.45 21.18
N MET A 320 6.99 -11.88 21.49
CA MET A 320 7.09 -10.72 22.35
C MET A 320 6.66 -9.45 21.59
N ASP A 321 5.96 -8.55 22.28
CA ASP A 321 5.60 -7.24 21.72
C ASP A 321 6.83 -6.30 21.78
N LEU A 322 7.87 -6.66 21.02
CA LEU A 322 9.09 -5.89 20.83
C LEU A 322 9.02 -5.11 19.52
N THR A 323 9.68 -3.96 19.47
CA THR A 323 9.83 -3.24 18.22
C THR A 323 10.87 -3.93 17.31
N ASP A 324 10.81 -3.63 16.02
CA ASP A 324 11.82 -4.10 15.05
C ASP A 324 13.25 -3.67 15.40
N ARG A 325 13.42 -2.60 16.20
CA ARG A 325 14.72 -2.19 16.72
C ARG A 325 15.11 -2.92 18.00
N GLN A 326 14.16 -3.26 18.84
CA GLN A 326 14.42 -3.98 20.09
C GLN A 326 14.72 -5.46 19.82
N ASN A 327 14.02 -6.08 18.88
CA ASN A 327 14.26 -7.46 18.46
C ASN A 327 15.48 -7.55 17.55
N ASP A 328 16.57 -8.12 18.04
CA ASP A 328 17.81 -8.31 17.28
C ASP A 328 17.69 -9.38 16.17
N GLU A 329 16.68 -10.26 16.26
CA GLU A 329 16.39 -11.27 15.24
C GLU A 329 15.53 -10.73 14.09
N PHE A 330 15.07 -9.47 14.19
CA PHE A 330 14.27 -8.86 13.14
C PHE A 330 15.10 -8.65 11.86
N VAL A 331 14.53 -9.05 10.70
CA VAL A 331 15.13 -8.86 9.37
C VAL A 331 14.25 -7.92 8.55
N TYR A 332 14.84 -6.84 8.08
CA TYR A 332 14.12 -5.88 7.22
C TYR A 332 14.08 -6.35 5.78
N VAL A 333 12.91 -6.25 5.15
CA VAL A 333 12.61 -6.65 3.77
C VAL A 333 12.66 -5.43 2.85
N TYR A 334 13.31 -5.58 1.68
CA TYR A 334 13.48 -4.48 0.71
C TYR A 334 12.37 -4.38 -0.31
#